data_cc9540fcb96d8914126c1ae579cb4cc6
#
_entry.id   cc9540fcb96d8914126c1ae579cb4cc6
#
_cell.length_a   1.000
_cell.length_b   1.000
_cell.length_c   1.000
_cell.angle_alpha   90.00
_cell.angle_beta   90.00
_cell.angle_gamma   90.00
#
_symmetry.space_group_name_H-M   'P 1'
#
loop_
_entity.id
_entity.type
_entity.pdbx_description
1 polymer ?
#
loop_
_entity_poly.entity_id
_entity_poly.type
_entity_poly.pdbx_seq_one_letter_code
_entity_poly.pdbx_strand_id
1 'polypeptide(L)'
;MFYLTANFQRMEEFMHFKKILSASILASALIFCIPQAIYAAPDAKTETPVTYGWNSDALWRFFLTENGSRATGFCSIDQKVYYFDPDGYLFTPSQEGVMYLAQKPYYFLADGSVKTGLFSIKSESGISWYYAGANYQLFTNRT
;
A
#
# COMPACT_ATOMS: atom_id res chain seq x y z
N MET A 1 -17.08 -19.50 -1.06
CA MET A 1 -17.71 -18.32 -0.44
C MET A 1 -16.94 -17.81 0.78
N PHE A 2 -16.15 -18.62 1.46
CA PHE A 2 -15.38 -18.24 2.67
C PHE A 2 -14.06 -17.47 2.41
N TYR A 3 -13.49 -17.54 1.20
CA TYR A 3 -12.22 -16.85 0.87
C TYR A 3 -12.36 -15.34 0.60
N LEU A 4 -13.54 -14.88 0.22
CA LEU A 4 -13.80 -13.46 -0.09
C LEU A 4 -13.94 -12.60 1.18
N THR A 5 -14.47 -13.16 2.26
CA THR A 5 -14.64 -12.45 3.54
C THR A 5 -13.32 -12.26 4.29
N ALA A 6 -12.39 -13.22 4.20
CA ALA A 6 -11.11 -13.14 4.87
C ALA A 6 -10.20 -12.02 4.30
N ASN A 7 -10.25 -11.77 2.99
CA ASN A 7 -9.46 -10.72 2.36
C ASN A 7 -10.03 -9.32 2.59
N PHE A 8 -11.36 -9.20 2.70
CA PHE A 8 -12.01 -7.93 3.03
C PHE A 8 -11.71 -7.51 4.48
N GLN A 9 -11.82 -8.44 5.42
CA GLN A 9 -11.49 -8.23 6.83
C GLN A 9 -10.02 -7.80 7.02
N ARG A 10 -9.10 -8.39 6.27
CA ARG A 10 -7.67 -8.05 6.35
C ARG A 10 -7.35 -6.65 5.81
N MET A 11 -8.09 -6.15 4.81
CA MET A 11 -7.95 -4.77 4.34
C MET A 11 -8.45 -3.74 5.36
N GLU A 12 -9.54 -4.03 6.05
CA GLU A 12 -10.06 -3.19 7.13
C GLU A 12 -9.09 -3.15 8.32
N GLU A 13 -8.51 -4.29 8.70
CA GLU A 13 -7.49 -4.37 9.75
C GLU A 13 -6.20 -3.63 9.37
N PHE A 14 -5.78 -3.69 8.10
CA PHE A 14 -4.63 -2.98 7.60
C PHE A 14 -4.81 -1.45 7.66
N MET A 15 -6.00 -0.96 7.37
CA MET A 15 -6.34 0.47 7.48
C MET A 15 -6.49 0.91 8.94
N HIS A 16 -6.99 0.04 9.83
CA HIS A 16 -7.13 0.34 11.26
C HIS A 16 -5.78 0.32 11.99
N PHE A 17 -4.88 -0.58 11.63
CA PHE A 17 -3.56 -0.69 12.25
C PHE A 17 -2.71 0.58 12.04
N LYS A 18 -2.81 1.23 10.88
CA LYS A 18 -2.16 2.51 10.63
C LYS A 18 -2.68 3.65 11.52
N LYS A 19 -3.96 3.66 11.86
CA LYS A 19 -4.57 4.69 12.73
C LYS A 19 -4.14 4.59 14.20
N ILE A 20 -3.75 3.42 14.66
CA ILE A 20 -3.37 3.19 16.06
C ILE A 20 -1.94 3.63 16.35
N LEU A 21 -1.05 3.64 15.34
CA LEU A 21 0.35 4.04 15.53
C LEU A 21 0.57 5.57 15.60
N SER A 22 -0.43 6.37 15.24
CA SER A 22 -0.31 7.84 15.21
C SER A 22 -0.87 8.57 16.44
N ALA A 23 -1.42 7.85 17.44
CA ALA A 23 -2.04 8.47 18.58
C ALA A 23 -1.57 7.86 19.90
N SER A 24 -0.37 8.19 20.35
CA SER A 24 -0.02 8.13 21.79
C SER A 24 1.36 8.73 22.05
N ILE A 25 1.44 10.03 22.24
CA ILE A 25 2.35 10.64 23.22
C ILE A 25 1.70 11.94 23.69
N LEU A 26 1.01 11.87 24.81
CA LEU A 26 0.66 13.04 25.62
C LEU A 26 0.90 12.74 27.10
N ALA A 27 1.83 13.52 27.64
CA ALA A 27 1.89 14.01 29.01
C ALA A 27 2.37 13.11 30.15
N SER A 28 3.48 13.49 30.75
CA SER A 28 3.39 14.16 32.05
C SER A 28 4.79 14.64 32.48
N ALA A 29 4.90 15.92 32.72
CA ALA A 29 6.06 16.57 33.27
C ALA A 29 6.19 16.23 34.77
N LEU A 30 7.29 15.60 35.15
CA LEU A 30 7.82 15.65 36.49
C LEU A 30 9.29 16.09 36.43
N ILE A 31 9.52 17.30 36.92
CA ILE A 31 10.82 17.91 37.07
C ILE A 31 11.60 17.08 38.07
N PHE A 32 12.63 16.39 37.62
CA PHE A 32 13.69 15.85 38.47
C PHE A 32 15.02 16.42 38.00
N CYS A 33 15.59 17.28 38.86
CA CYS A 33 16.91 17.90 38.67
C CYS A 33 17.97 16.80 38.86
N ILE A 34 18.55 16.30 37.76
CA ILE A 34 19.71 15.40 37.77
C ILE A 34 20.86 16.07 37.03
N PRO A 35 22.11 16.02 37.53
CA PRO A 35 23.27 16.72 36.94
C PRO A 35 23.51 16.20 35.52
N GLN A 36 23.76 17.12 34.60
CA GLN A 36 24.03 16.88 33.20
C GLN A 36 25.29 16.01 33.01
N ALA A 37 25.12 14.70 32.93
CA ALA A 37 26.04 13.88 32.18
C ALA A 37 25.81 14.19 30.69
N ILE A 38 26.87 14.51 29.99
CA ILE A 38 26.91 14.73 28.55
C ILE A 38 26.43 13.43 27.86
N TYR A 39 25.14 13.33 27.65
CA TYR A 39 24.61 12.35 26.71
C TYR A 39 24.87 12.94 25.31
N ALA A 40 25.81 12.32 24.59
CA ALA A 40 25.88 12.48 23.15
C ALA A 40 24.46 12.27 22.61
N ALA A 41 23.96 13.23 21.87
CA ALA A 41 22.67 13.11 21.20
C ALA A 41 22.62 11.76 20.43
N PRO A 42 21.57 10.96 20.58
CA PRO A 42 21.43 9.81 19.72
C PRO A 42 21.41 10.32 18.28
N ASP A 43 22.24 9.72 17.47
CA ASP A 43 22.51 10.01 16.08
C ASP A 43 21.29 10.57 15.36
N ALA A 44 21.49 11.75 14.75
CA ALA A 44 20.58 12.25 13.74
C ALA A 44 20.29 11.08 12.80
N LYS A 45 19.04 10.60 12.78
CA LYS A 45 18.59 9.68 11.76
C LYS A 45 19.06 10.26 10.44
N THR A 46 19.97 9.56 9.80
CA THR A 46 20.38 9.89 8.45
C THR A 46 19.12 9.67 7.61
N GLU A 47 18.31 10.71 7.49
CA GLU A 47 17.19 10.70 6.54
C GLU A 47 17.86 10.59 5.18
N THR A 48 17.73 9.43 4.56
CA THR A 48 18.14 9.25 3.18
C THR A 48 17.42 10.32 2.36
N PRO A 49 18.16 11.12 1.55
CA PRO A 49 17.53 12.16 0.77
C PRO A 49 16.45 11.55 -0.10
N VAL A 50 15.23 12.00 0.11
CA VAL A 50 14.04 11.50 -0.60
C VAL A 50 14.09 12.08 -2.01
N THR A 51 14.35 11.24 -3.01
CA THR A 51 14.46 11.63 -4.40
C THR A 51 13.19 11.24 -5.18
N TYR A 52 12.88 12.00 -6.25
CA TYR A 52 11.84 11.63 -7.22
C TYR A 52 11.94 10.15 -7.60
N GLY A 53 10.78 9.48 -7.68
CA GLY A 53 10.71 8.07 -8.03
C GLY A 53 10.33 7.17 -6.86
N TRP A 54 10.73 5.91 -6.97
CA TRP A 54 10.48 4.91 -5.95
C TRP A 54 11.31 5.14 -4.69
N ASN A 55 10.65 5.15 -3.55
CA ASN A 55 11.21 5.31 -2.23
C ASN A 55 10.61 4.30 -1.26
N SER A 56 11.23 4.14 -0.10
CA SER A 56 10.70 3.34 0.99
C SER A 56 11.08 3.96 2.33
N ASP A 57 10.20 3.88 3.29
CA ASP A 57 10.55 4.01 4.69
C ASP A 57 10.80 2.61 5.32
N ALA A 58 10.86 2.52 6.63
CA ALA A 58 11.18 1.26 7.32
C ALA A 58 10.21 0.10 7.00
N LEU A 59 8.98 0.38 6.60
CA LEU A 59 7.90 -0.61 6.47
C LEU A 59 7.23 -0.58 5.09
N TRP A 60 7.22 0.56 4.40
CA TRP A 60 6.35 0.79 3.26
C TRP A 60 7.06 1.40 2.07
N ARG A 61 6.62 1.04 0.86
CA ARG A 61 7.07 1.67 -0.39
C ARG A 61 6.11 2.78 -0.79
N PHE A 62 6.66 3.83 -1.40
CA PHE A 62 5.89 4.94 -1.96
C PHE A 62 6.60 5.48 -3.20
N PHE A 63 5.88 6.26 -4.00
CA PHE A 63 6.43 6.91 -5.19
C PHE A 63 6.31 8.43 -5.04
N LEU A 64 7.41 9.14 -5.20
CA LEU A 64 7.40 10.59 -5.24
C LEU A 64 7.28 11.08 -6.68
N THR A 65 6.31 11.91 -6.89
CA THR A 65 6.10 12.63 -8.15
C THR A 65 7.11 13.76 -8.29
N GLU A 66 7.25 14.33 -9.50
CA GLU A 66 8.22 15.40 -9.79
C GLU A 66 8.07 16.64 -8.89
N ASN A 67 6.87 16.90 -8.39
CA ASN A 67 6.61 18.01 -7.47
C ASN A 67 6.91 17.65 -6.00
N GLY A 68 7.48 16.47 -5.72
CA GLY A 68 7.83 16.02 -4.37
C GLY A 68 6.66 15.46 -3.55
N SER A 69 5.46 15.37 -4.11
CA SER A 69 4.31 14.79 -3.43
C SER A 69 4.29 13.26 -3.60
N ARG A 70 3.74 12.54 -2.64
CA ARG A 70 3.48 11.11 -2.79
C ARG A 70 2.35 10.85 -3.79
N ALA A 71 2.54 9.86 -4.66
CA ALA A 71 1.48 9.36 -5.52
C ALA A 71 0.35 8.77 -4.68
N THR A 72 -0.91 8.97 -5.09
CA THR A 72 -2.11 8.39 -4.46
C THR A 72 -3.07 7.86 -5.51
N GLY A 73 -3.88 6.87 -5.16
CA GLY A 73 -4.78 6.23 -6.11
C GLY A 73 -4.06 5.37 -7.15
N PHE A 74 -4.67 5.20 -8.32
CA PHE A 74 -4.05 4.47 -9.42
C PHE A 74 -3.08 5.35 -10.20
N CYS A 75 -1.82 4.91 -10.31
CA CYS A 75 -0.77 5.61 -11.03
C CYS A 75 -0.05 4.65 -12.00
N SER A 76 0.21 5.13 -13.22
CA SER A 76 1.02 4.41 -14.19
C SER A 76 2.48 4.84 -14.04
N ILE A 77 3.35 3.86 -13.75
CA ILE A 77 4.78 4.06 -13.54
C ILE A 77 5.50 2.95 -14.32
N ASP A 78 6.41 3.30 -15.21
CA ASP A 78 7.18 2.35 -16.02
C ASP A 78 6.30 1.30 -16.73
N GLN A 79 5.22 1.75 -17.37
CA GLN A 79 4.23 0.93 -18.10
C GLN A 79 3.46 -0.07 -17.24
N LYS A 80 3.58 -0.01 -15.93
CA LYS A 80 2.77 -0.77 -14.97
C LYS A 80 1.86 0.16 -14.20
N VAL A 81 0.70 -0.35 -13.79
CA VAL A 81 -0.25 0.38 -12.97
C VAL A 81 -0.12 -0.09 -11.53
N TYR A 82 -0.06 0.85 -10.60
CA TYR A 82 0.01 0.61 -9.16
C TYR A 82 -1.12 1.35 -8.47
N TYR A 83 -1.51 0.88 -7.30
CA TYR A 83 -2.44 1.58 -6.43
C TYR A 83 -1.74 2.00 -5.15
N PHE A 84 -1.84 3.29 -4.84
CA PHE A 84 -1.36 3.87 -3.60
C PHE A 84 -2.54 4.26 -2.72
N ASP A 85 -2.44 3.99 -1.44
CA ASP A 85 -3.48 4.38 -0.47
C ASP A 85 -3.54 5.92 -0.31
N PRO A 86 -4.52 6.46 0.44
CA PRO A 86 -4.62 7.91 0.66
C PRO A 86 -3.41 8.54 1.35
N ASP A 87 -2.61 7.75 2.07
CA ASP A 87 -1.37 8.20 2.72
C ASP A 87 -0.15 8.12 1.76
N GLY A 88 -0.38 7.65 0.52
CA GLY A 88 0.61 7.54 -0.53
C GLY A 88 1.50 6.30 -0.43
N TYR A 89 1.09 5.25 0.26
CA TYR A 89 1.82 4.01 0.33
C TYR A 89 1.33 2.99 -0.69
N LEU A 90 2.28 2.28 -1.30
CA LEU A 90 1.98 1.23 -2.27
C LEU A 90 1.17 0.10 -1.62
N PHE A 91 0.02 -0.20 -2.20
CA PHE A 91 -0.71 -1.41 -1.86
C PHE A 91 -0.01 -2.62 -2.48
N THR A 92 0.47 -3.53 -1.64
CA THR A 92 1.07 -4.80 -2.05
C THR A 92 0.28 -5.94 -1.41
N PRO A 93 -0.37 -6.80 -2.21
CA PRO A 93 -1.14 -7.91 -1.67
C PRO A 93 -0.22 -8.99 -1.10
N SER A 94 -0.70 -9.78 -0.14
CA SER A 94 0.04 -10.94 0.38
C SER A 94 0.16 -12.09 -0.63
N GLN A 95 -0.76 -12.15 -1.59
CA GLN A 95 -0.80 -13.08 -2.71
C GLN A 95 -1.39 -12.38 -3.91
N GLU A 96 -0.95 -12.72 -5.12
CA GLU A 96 -1.57 -12.21 -6.34
C GLU A 96 -3.00 -12.72 -6.47
N GLY A 97 -3.88 -11.90 -7.04
CA GLY A 97 -5.28 -12.28 -7.22
C GLY A 97 -6.23 -11.11 -7.31
N VAL A 98 -7.51 -11.44 -7.30
CA VAL A 98 -8.59 -10.46 -7.32
C VAL A 98 -8.74 -9.84 -5.92
N MET A 99 -8.59 -8.52 -5.87
CA MET A 99 -8.80 -7.71 -4.67
C MET A 99 -9.91 -6.69 -4.92
N TYR A 100 -10.63 -6.34 -3.87
CA TYR A 100 -11.72 -5.37 -3.96
C TYR A 100 -11.31 -4.05 -3.31
N LEU A 101 -11.31 -2.96 -4.10
CA LEU A 101 -11.16 -1.60 -3.59
C LEU A 101 -12.49 -0.87 -3.77
N ALA A 102 -13.07 -0.37 -2.68
CA ALA A 102 -14.40 0.25 -2.70
C ALA A 102 -15.45 -0.60 -3.47
N GLN A 103 -15.50 -1.90 -3.18
CA GLN A 103 -16.40 -2.90 -3.77
C GLN A 103 -16.19 -3.16 -5.28
N LYS A 104 -15.13 -2.65 -5.88
CA LYS A 104 -14.77 -2.87 -7.28
C LYS A 104 -13.62 -3.88 -7.37
N PRO A 105 -13.72 -4.89 -8.23
CA PRO A 105 -12.69 -5.93 -8.37
C PRO A 105 -11.54 -5.45 -9.25
N TYR A 106 -10.31 -5.74 -8.81
CA TYR A 106 -9.05 -5.51 -9.52
C TYR A 106 -8.16 -6.75 -9.38
N TYR A 107 -7.29 -7.02 -10.34
CA TYR A 107 -6.32 -8.10 -10.23
C TYR A 107 -4.94 -7.54 -9.92
N PHE A 108 -4.44 -7.83 -8.72
CA PHE A 108 -3.11 -7.41 -8.29
C PHE A 108 -2.11 -8.53 -8.44
N LEU A 109 -0.93 -8.19 -8.90
CA LEU A 109 0.25 -9.05 -8.91
C LEU A 109 1.00 -8.95 -7.57
N ALA A 110 1.88 -9.92 -7.30
CA ALA A 110 2.65 -9.96 -6.06
C ALA A 110 3.59 -8.74 -5.87
N ASP A 111 3.98 -8.06 -6.95
CA ASP A 111 4.79 -6.83 -6.92
C ASP A 111 3.96 -5.56 -6.62
N GLY A 112 2.65 -5.69 -6.42
CA GLY A 112 1.71 -4.60 -6.20
C GLY A 112 1.18 -3.96 -7.49
N SER A 113 1.63 -4.40 -8.67
CA SER A 113 1.09 -3.90 -9.93
C SER A 113 -0.29 -4.51 -10.23
N VAL A 114 -1.09 -3.79 -11.02
CA VAL A 114 -2.45 -4.18 -11.42
C VAL A 114 -2.45 -4.67 -12.86
N LYS A 115 -3.09 -5.80 -13.12
CA LYS A 115 -3.32 -6.31 -14.48
C LYS A 115 -4.27 -5.38 -15.24
N THR A 116 -3.95 -5.15 -16.51
CA THR A 116 -4.74 -4.29 -17.41
C THR A 116 -5.03 -5.02 -18.72
N GLY A 117 -6.12 -4.64 -19.38
CA GLY A 117 -6.53 -5.23 -20.65
C GLY A 117 -7.02 -6.67 -20.54
N LEU A 118 -6.85 -7.45 -21.61
CA LEU A 118 -7.23 -8.86 -21.67
C LEU A 118 -6.10 -9.74 -21.16
N PHE A 119 -6.38 -10.63 -20.21
CA PHE A 119 -5.41 -11.59 -19.69
C PHE A 119 -6.11 -12.88 -19.23
N SER A 120 -5.34 -13.95 -19.10
CA SER A 120 -5.83 -15.21 -18.57
C SER A 120 -5.10 -15.60 -17.29
N ILE A 121 -5.79 -16.37 -16.46
CA ILE A 121 -5.25 -16.95 -15.24
C ILE A 121 -5.48 -18.45 -15.32
N LYS A 122 -4.42 -19.21 -15.11
CA LYS A 122 -4.46 -20.65 -15.01
C LYS A 122 -4.63 -21.05 -13.54
N SER A 123 -5.64 -21.83 -13.24
CA SER A 123 -5.86 -22.45 -11.93
C SER A 123 -5.98 -23.97 -12.09
N GLU A 124 -6.13 -24.68 -10.97
CA GLU A 124 -6.39 -26.13 -10.99
C GLU A 124 -7.69 -26.50 -11.74
N SER A 125 -8.67 -25.59 -11.73
CA SER A 125 -9.96 -25.75 -12.43
C SER A 125 -9.90 -25.39 -13.93
N GLY A 126 -8.76 -24.89 -14.45
CA GLY A 126 -8.58 -24.53 -15.85
C GLY A 126 -8.09 -23.10 -16.07
N ILE A 127 -8.32 -22.60 -17.29
CA ILE A 127 -7.95 -21.24 -17.71
C ILE A 127 -9.17 -20.34 -17.68
N SER A 128 -9.11 -19.25 -16.94
CA SER A 128 -10.13 -18.20 -16.90
C SER A 128 -9.63 -16.92 -17.56
N TRP A 129 -10.45 -16.31 -18.41
CA TRP A 129 -10.14 -15.07 -19.08
C TRP A 129 -10.77 -13.88 -18.35
N TYR A 130 -10.03 -12.80 -18.25
CA TYR A 130 -10.42 -11.56 -17.59
C TYR A 130 -10.15 -10.38 -18.49
N TYR A 131 -10.96 -9.35 -18.34
CA TYR A 131 -10.72 -8.07 -18.99
C TYR A 131 -10.79 -6.95 -17.94
N ALA A 132 -9.69 -6.18 -17.83
CA ALA A 132 -9.65 -4.97 -17.03
C ALA A 132 -9.79 -3.75 -17.95
N GLY A 133 -10.83 -2.95 -17.73
CA GLY A 133 -11.13 -1.77 -18.54
C GLY A 133 -10.19 -0.59 -18.32
N ALA A 134 -10.54 0.56 -18.89
CA ALA A 134 -9.73 1.78 -18.82
C ALA A 134 -9.51 2.30 -17.37
N ASN A 135 -10.41 1.97 -16.46
CA ASN A 135 -10.29 2.27 -15.02
C ASN A 135 -9.66 1.12 -14.21
N TYR A 136 -9.05 0.14 -14.90
CA TYR A 136 -8.40 -1.04 -14.34
C TYR A 136 -9.34 -2.03 -13.63
N GLN A 137 -10.63 -1.72 -13.55
CA GLN A 137 -11.63 -2.58 -12.93
C GLN A 137 -11.88 -3.81 -13.80
N LEU A 138 -11.98 -4.98 -13.15
CA LEU A 138 -12.35 -6.22 -13.82
C LEU A 138 -13.84 -6.22 -14.20
N PHE A 139 -14.12 -6.57 -15.44
CA PHE A 139 -15.46 -6.94 -15.86
C PHE A 139 -15.69 -8.40 -15.52
N THR A 140 -16.63 -8.65 -14.64
CA THR A 140 -17.12 -10.00 -14.39
C THR A 140 -18.29 -10.27 -15.32
N ASN A 141 -18.13 -11.21 -16.26
CA ASN A 141 -19.27 -11.71 -17.04
C ASN A 141 -20.17 -12.50 -16.08
N ARG A 142 -21.28 -11.91 -15.65
CA ARG A 142 -22.36 -12.63 -14.98
C ARG A 142 -23.25 -13.19 -16.07
N THR A 143 -23.05 -14.45 -16.42
CA THR A 143 -24.09 -15.26 -17.07
C THR A 143 -25.15 -15.66 -16.07
#